data_7e97f3948d35dd9d556aed6129a593f0
#
_entry.id   7e97f3948d35dd9d556aed6129a593f0
#
_cell.length_a   1.000
_cell.length_b   1.000
_cell.length_c   1.000
_cell.angle_alpha   90.00
_cell.angle_beta   90.00
_cell.angle_gamma   90.00
#
_symmetry.space_group_name_H-M   'P 1'
#
loop_
_entity.id
_entity.type
_entity.pdbx_description
1 polymer ?
#
loop_
_entity_poly.entity_id
_entity_poly.type
_entity_poly.pdbx_seq_one_letter_code
_entity_poly.pdbx_strand_id
1 'polypeptide(L)'
;MNKEILEVVASVSMEKGVDKEIIFEALEEAIASASKKLLDDEALVNVVIDRNTGDYNTFRAWEIVDEVMNEVNEITETDVDKQEIVEGFAKVEIENIDFGRISAQAAKQVIIQKYFPLIHKFTFMRKFSYKTLTT
;
A
#
# COMPACT_ATOMS: atom_id res chain seq x y z
N MET A 1 12.62 0.32 16.13
CA MET A 1 13.26 0.17 14.82
C MET A 1 12.90 -1.19 14.23
N ASN A 2 12.35 -1.20 13.04
CA ASN A 2 11.98 -2.43 12.36
C ASN A 2 13.06 -2.80 11.33
N LYS A 3 14.01 -3.59 11.76
CA LYS A 3 15.13 -4.03 10.91
C LYS A 3 14.68 -4.94 9.77
N GLU A 4 13.63 -5.71 10.00
CA GLU A 4 13.09 -6.65 9.01
C GLU A 4 12.60 -5.92 7.76
N ILE A 5 11.89 -4.81 7.94
CA ILE A 5 11.45 -3.96 6.83
C ILE A 5 12.65 -3.39 6.08
N LEU A 6 13.64 -2.86 6.82
CA LEU A 6 14.84 -2.28 6.20
C LEU A 6 15.63 -3.33 5.41
N GLU A 7 15.73 -4.55 5.92
CA GLU A 7 16.41 -5.66 5.23
C GLU A 7 15.67 -6.09 3.96
N VAL A 8 14.34 -6.17 4.02
CA VAL A 8 13.51 -6.50 2.84
C VAL A 8 13.68 -5.43 1.77
N VAL A 9 13.63 -4.16 2.15
CA VAL A 9 13.80 -3.05 1.22
C VAL A 9 15.16 -3.10 0.53
N ALA A 10 16.22 -3.28 1.31
CA ALA A 10 17.58 -3.36 0.78
C ALA A 10 17.75 -4.55 -0.15
N SER A 11 17.25 -5.71 0.24
CA SER A 11 17.33 -6.95 -0.52
C SER A 11 16.59 -6.85 -1.86
N VAL A 12 15.36 -6.37 -1.84
CA VAL A 12 14.54 -6.26 -3.05
C VAL A 12 15.11 -5.18 -3.98
N SER A 13 15.58 -4.07 -3.42
CA SER A 13 16.21 -2.99 -4.20
C SER A 13 17.42 -3.52 -4.96
N MET A 14 18.25 -4.31 -4.29
CA MET A 14 19.44 -4.91 -4.89
C MET A 14 19.08 -5.97 -5.95
N GLU A 15 18.12 -6.84 -5.62
CA GLU A 15 17.72 -7.95 -6.49
C GLU A 15 17.00 -7.47 -7.76
N LYS A 16 16.13 -6.46 -7.65
CA LYS A 16 15.31 -5.99 -8.77
C LYS A 16 15.82 -4.72 -9.43
N GLY A 17 16.83 -4.08 -8.86
CA GLY A 17 17.34 -2.80 -9.39
C GLY A 17 16.32 -1.67 -9.31
N VAL A 18 15.47 -1.67 -8.28
CA VAL A 18 14.42 -0.69 -8.07
C VAL A 18 14.81 0.24 -6.92
N ASP A 19 14.45 1.52 -7.05
CA ASP A 19 14.69 2.51 -6.01
C ASP A 19 14.02 2.10 -4.70
N LYS A 20 14.72 2.29 -3.58
CA LYS A 20 14.21 1.95 -2.24
C LYS A 20 12.89 2.66 -1.93
N GLU A 21 12.73 3.91 -2.37
CA GLU A 21 11.49 4.66 -2.14
C GLU A 21 10.28 3.96 -2.75
N ILE A 22 10.43 3.42 -3.94
CA ILE A 22 9.38 2.65 -4.61
C ILE A 22 9.01 1.41 -3.79
N ILE A 23 10.01 0.75 -3.22
CA ILE A 23 9.81 -0.45 -2.41
C ILE A 23 9.11 -0.10 -1.10
N PHE A 24 9.48 1.00 -0.45
CA PHE A 24 8.78 1.49 0.74
C PHE A 24 7.30 1.76 0.46
N GLU A 25 7.00 2.43 -0.65
CA GLU A 25 5.61 2.68 -1.06
C GLU A 25 4.83 1.39 -1.30
N ALA A 26 5.46 0.40 -1.92
CA ALA A 26 4.84 -0.90 -2.16
C ALA A 26 4.58 -1.65 -0.85
N LEU A 27 5.52 -1.56 0.11
CA LEU A 27 5.33 -2.16 1.44
C LEU A 27 4.20 -1.47 2.21
N GLU A 28 4.14 -0.15 2.14
CA GLU A 28 3.03 0.61 2.75
C GLU A 28 1.68 0.14 2.21
N GLU A 29 1.59 -0.06 0.91
CA GLU A 29 0.39 -0.58 0.27
C GLU A 29 0.07 -2.02 0.67
N ALA A 30 1.09 -2.87 0.79
CA ALA A 30 0.93 -4.26 1.21
C ALA A 30 0.42 -4.35 2.66
N ILE A 31 0.99 -3.55 3.55
CA ILE A 31 0.58 -3.49 4.96
C ILE A 31 -0.86 -2.94 5.06
N ALA A 32 -1.17 -1.90 4.30
CA ALA A 32 -2.52 -1.32 4.25
C ALA A 32 -3.54 -2.35 3.76
N SER A 33 -3.22 -3.09 2.71
CA SER A 33 -4.08 -4.13 2.17
C SER A 33 -4.34 -5.25 3.16
N ALA A 34 -3.31 -5.70 3.87
CA ALA A 34 -3.44 -6.70 4.93
C ALA A 34 -4.29 -6.19 6.10
N SER A 35 -4.12 -4.92 6.46
CA SER A 35 -4.90 -4.28 7.51
C SER A 35 -6.37 -4.16 7.15
N LYS A 36 -6.68 -3.86 5.89
CA LYS A 36 -8.06 -3.81 5.38
C LYS A 36 -8.78 -5.13 5.56
N LYS A 37 -8.10 -6.23 5.33
CA LYS A 37 -8.69 -7.58 5.46
C LYS A 37 -9.15 -7.88 6.89
N LEU A 38 -8.50 -7.25 7.88
CA LEU A 38 -8.88 -7.39 9.29
C LEU A 38 -10.04 -6.49 9.69
N LEU A 39 -10.28 -5.41 8.94
CA LEU A 39 -11.35 -4.45 9.20
C LEU A 39 -12.52 -4.68 8.25
N ASP A 40 -12.37 -4.20 7.04
CA ASP A 40 -13.33 -4.32 5.95
C ASP A 40 -12.58 -4.00 4.67
N ASP A 41 -12.82 -4.76 3.61
CA ASP A 41 -12.12 -4.59 2.33
C ASP A 41 -12.34 -3.20 1.70
N GLU A 42 -13.43 -2.53 2.04
CA GLU A 42 -13.75 -1.19 1.54
C GLU A 42 -13.18 -0.08 2.43
N ALA A 43 -12.66 -0.39 3.60
CA ALA A 43 -12.10 0.61 4.51
C ALA A 43 -10.91 1.32 3.89
N LEU A 44 -10.81 2.63 4.12
CA LEU A 44 -9.66 3.42 3.68
C LEU A 44 -8.57 3.29 4.74
N VAL A 45 -7.47 2.69 4.38
CA VAL A 45 -6.33 2.48 5.27
C VAL A 45 -5.08 3.05 4.62
N ASN A 46 -4.31 3.78 5.40
CA ASN A 46 -3.05 4.37 4.98
C ASN A 46 -1.94 3.95 5.95
N VAL A 47 -0.79 3.59 5.41
CA VAL A 47 0.37 3.19 6.21
C VAL A 47 1.53 4.08 5.82
N VAL A 48 2.25 4.57 6.83
CA VAL A 48 3.45 5.38 6.65
C VAL A 48 4.61 4.68 7.31
N ILE A 49 5.65 4.38 6.54
CA ILE A 49 6.89 3.76 7.04
C ILE A 49 7.97 4.82 7.16
N ASP A 50 8.63 4.88 8.32
CA ASP A 50 9.81 5.70 8.50
C ASP A 50 10.96 5.10 7.69
N ARG A 51 11.51 5.86 6.75
CA ARG A 51 12.55 5.38 5.83
C ARG A 51 13.88 5.08 6.54
N ASN A 52 14.08 5.66 7.72
CA ASN A 52 15.32 5.49 8.47
C ASN A 52 15.26 4.34 9.48
N THR A 53 14.12 4.15 10.14
CA THR A 53 13.96 3.17 11.21
C THR A 53 13.21 1.93 10.78
N GLY A 54 12.40 2.02 9.73
CA GLY A 54 11.52 0.95 9.30
C GLY A 54 10.24 0.82 10.13
N ASP A 55 10.08 1.64 11.15
CA ASP A 55 8.86 1.66 11.95
C ASP A 55 7.71 2.22 11.12
N TYR A 56 6.50 1.75 11.38
CA TYR A 56 5.36 2.19 10.61
C TYR A 56 4.14 2.47 11.49
N ASN A 57 3.29 3.34 10.98
CA ASN A 57 2.04 3.72 11.62
C ASN A 57 0.90 3.48 10.63
N THR A 58 -0.19 2.95 11.13
CA THR A 58 -1.37 2.63 10.33
C THR A 58 -2.50 3.57 10.71
N PHE A 59 -3.13 4.16 9.71
CA PHE A 59 -4.24 5.11 9.89
C PHE A 59 -5.45 4.61 9.13
N ARG A 60 -6.61 4.68 9.79
CA ARG A 60 -7.88 4.49 9.13
C ARG A 60 -8.47 5.85 8.81
N ALA A 61 -9.04 5.99 7.63
CA ALA A 61 -9.63 7.23 7.15
C ALA A 61 -11.07 7.04 6.71
N TRP A 62 -11.85 8.12 6.80
CA TRP A 62 -13.19 8.21 6.24
C TRP A 62 -13.28 9.50 5.44
N GLU A 63 -13.87 9.42 4.27
CA GLU A 63 -14.14 10.63 3.47
C GLU A 63 -15.26 11.43 4.12
N ILE A 64 -15.07 12.72 4.32
CA ILE A 64 -16.07 13.60 4.89
C ILE A 64 -17.03 14.02 3.77
N VAL A 65 -18.29 13.63 3.90
CA VAL A 65 -19.32 13.87 2.90
C VAL A 65 -20.55 14.52 3.56
N ASP A 66 -21.42 15.11 2.76
CA ASP A 66 -22.67 15.70 3.25
C ASP A 66 -23.69 14.61 3.57
N GLU A 67 -23.75 13.59 2.75
CA GLU A 67 -24.67 12.47 2.90
C GLU A 67 -23.87 11.15 2.75
N VAL A 68 -23.93 10.30 3.77
CA VAL A 68 -23.22 9.03 3.78
C VAL A 68 -23.95 8.02 2.89
N MET A 69 -23.28 7.57 1.84
CA MET A 69 -23.74 6.50 0.96
C MET A 69 -23.08 5.18 1.29
N ASN A 70 -21.90 5.21 1.89
CA ASN A 70 -21.14 4.03 2.29
C ASN A 70 -20.60 4.25 3.70
N GLU A 71 -21.19 3.60 4.69
CA GLU A 71 -20.83 3.75 6.10
C GLU A 71 -19.42 3.30 6.43
N VAL A 72 -18.83 2.44 5.60
CA VAL A 72 -17.49 1.89 5.85
C VAL A 72 -16.41 2.95 5.63
N ASN A 73 -16.53 3.77 4.59
CA ASN A 73 -15.48 4.70 4.20
C ASN A 73 -15.91 6.17 4.12
N GLU A 74 -17.15 6.48 4.54
CA GLU A 74 -17.66 7.86 4.53
C GLU A 74 -18.20 8.24 5.91
N ILE A 75 -18.12 9.53 6.22
CA ILE A 75 -18.60 10.08 7.50
C ILE A 75 -19.07 11.52 7.25
N THR A 76 -20.06 11.96 8.00
CA THR A 76 -20.45 13.38 7.98
C THR A 76 -19.57 14.16 8.94
N GLU A 77 -19.39 15.45 8.68
CA GLU A 77 -18.60 16.34 9.55
C GLU A 77 -19.11 16.34 10.99
N THR A 78 -20.43 16.26 11.17
CA THR A 78 -21.04 16.23 12.50
C THR A 78 -20.75 14.96 13.30
N ASP A 79 -20.47 13.86 12.62
CA ASP A 79 -20.17 12.57 13.25
C ASP A 79 -18.68 12.38 13.54
N VAL A 80 -17.83 13.30 13.08
CA VAL A 80 -16.40 13.28 13.39
C VAL A 80 -16.23 13.61 14.88
N ASP A 81 -15.62 12.68 15.61
CA ASP A 81 -15.43 12.82 17.06
C ASP A 81 -13.94 12.91 17.41
N LYS A 82 -13.28 11.78 17.53
CA LYS A 82 -11.87 11.70 17.93
C LYS A 82 -10.89 11.72 16.78
N GLN A 83 -11.39 11.62 15.55
CA GLN A 83 -10.58 11.60 14.37
C GLN A 83 -10.01 13.01 14.08
N GLU A 84 -8.82 13.04 13.55
CA GLU A 84 -8.22 14.26 13.05
C GLU A 84 -8.70 14.51 11.61
N ILE A 85 -9.08 15.76 11.31
CA ILE A 85 -9.51 16.13 9.97
C ILE A 85 -8.30 16.58 9.16
N VAL A 86 -8.00 15.88 8.07
CA VAL A 86 -6.88 16.19 7.18
C VAL A 86 -7.38 16.12 5.73
N GLU A 87 -7.34 17.24 5.03
CA GLU A 87 -7.65 17.34 3.60
C GLU A 87 -8.99 16.69 3.17
N GLY A 88 -10.04 16.89 3.98
CA GLY A 88 -11.37 16.36 3.68
C GLY A 88 -11.58 14.91 4.13
N PHE A 89 -10.65 14.37 4.90
CA PHE A 89 -10.74 13.05 5.50
C PHE A 89 -10.67 13.13 7.01
N ALA A 90 -11.44 12.27 7.68
CA ALA A 90 -11.30 12.04 9.11
C ALA A 90 -10.36 10.86 9.29
N LYS A 91 -9.25 11.04 10.03
CA LYS A 91 -8.23 10.01 10.22
C LYS A 91 -8.04 9.67 11.69
N VAL A 92 -7.79 8.41 11.98
CA VAL A 92 -7.43 7.93 13.30
C VAL A 92 -6.33 6.89 13.18
N GLU A 93 -5.35 6.95 14.08
CA GLU A 93 -4.30 5.93 14.14
C GLU A 93 -4.89 4.66 14.75
N ILE A 94 -4.62 3.53 14.13
CA ILE A 94 -5.06 2.22 14.60
C ILE A 94 -3.85 1.34 14.88
N GLU A 95 -4.09 0.22 15.56
CA GLU A 95 -3.06 -0.75 15.88
C GLU A 95 -2.43 -1.31 14.60
N ASN A 96 -1.11 -1.39 14.59
CA ASN A 96 -0.38 -1.94 13.45
C ASN A 96 -0.52 -3.45 13.39
N ILE A 97 -0.69 -3.97 12.17
CA ILE A 97 -0.53 -5.40 11.96
C ILE A 97 0.96 -5.75 12.04
N ASP A 98 1.28 -6.89 12.61
CA ASP A 98 2.67 -7.36 12.70
C ASP A 98 3.21 -7.65 11.29
N PHE A 99 4.33 -7.04 10.95
CA PHE A 99 4.97 -7.25 9.65
C PHE A 99 5.34 -8.72 9.42
N GLY A 100 5.63 -9.46 10.49
CA GLY A 100 5.92 -10.89 10.39
C GLY A 100 4.76 -11.73 9.82
N ARG A 101 3.55 -11.21 9.86
CA ARG A 101 2.37 -11.85 9.24
C ARG A 101 2.27 -11.58 7.75
N ILE A 102 3.03 -10.62 7.26
CA ILE A 102 3.07 -10.27 5.84
C ILE A 102 4.31 -10.93 5.27
N SER A 103 4.13 -11.98 4.47
CA SER A 103 5.27 -12.66 3.90
C SER A 103 6.04 -11.72 2.97
N ALA A 104 7.37 -11.87 2.94
CA ALA A 104 8.21 -11.13 2.00
C ALA A 104 7.74 -11.34 0.55
N GLN A 105 7.13 -12.49 0.29
CA GLN A 105 6.57 -12.84 -1.02
C GLN A 105 5.34 -12.00 -1.34
N ALA A 106 4.47 -11.70 -0.36
CA ALA A 106 3.32 -10.82 -0.56
C ALA A 106 3.76 -9.40 -0.88
N ALA A 107 4.79 -8.90 -0.20
CA ALA A 107 5.38 -7.60 -0.49
C ALA A 107 5.97 -7.55 -1.89
N LYS A 108 6.71 -8.58 -2.29
CA LYS A 108 7.25 -8.71 -3.65
C LYS A 108 6.15 -8.75 -4.71
N GLN A 109 5.04 -9.41 -4.39
CA GLN A 109 3.89 -9.50 -5.30
C GLN A 109 3.22 -8.15 -5.51
N VAL A 110 3.09 -7.33 -4.46
CA VAL A 110 2.56 -5.96 -4.57
C VAL A 110 3.49 -5.10 -5.43
N ILE A 111 4.79 -5.23 -5.26
CA ILE A 111 5.78 -4.53 -6.07
C ILE A 111 5.62 -4.91 -7.54
N ILE A 112 5.49 -6.19 -7.82
CA ILE A 112 5.31 -6.70 -9.19
C ILE A 112 3.99 -6.18 -9.78
N GLN A 113 2.91 -6.20 -9.02
CA GLN A 113 1.60 -5.76 -9.49
C GLN A 113 1.51 -4.26 -9.75
N LYS A 114 2.16 -3.46 -8.92
CA LYS A 114 2.07 -2.00 -9.00
C LYS A 114 3.06 -1.39 -9.98
N TYR A 115 4.30 -1.86 -9.97
CA TYR A 115 5.40 -1.23 -10.72
C TYR A 115 5.84 -1.99 -11.94
N PHE A 116 5.57 -3.28 -11.99
CA PHE A 116 5.93 -4.14 -13.11
C PHE A 116 4.79 -4.53 -14.05
N PRO A 117 3.50 -4.23 -13.79
CA PRO A 117 2.47 -4.54 -14.78
C PRO A 117 2.72 -3.81 -16.11
N LEU A 118 3.26 -2.60 -16.05
CA LEU A 118 3.64 -1.83 -17.25
C LEU A 118 4.81 -2.49 -17.97
N ILE A 119 5.84 -2.90 -17.23
CA ILE A 119 7.01 -3.57 -17.78
C ILE A 119 6.63 -4.94 -18.32
N HIS A 120 5.82 -5.67 -17.59
CA HIS A 120 5.31 -6.98 -18.00
C HIS A 120 4.40 -6.87 -19.22
N LYS A 121 3.54 -5.86 -19.25
CA LYS A 121 2.68 -5.55 -20.40
C LYS A 121 3.51 -5.14 -21.61
N PHE A 122 4.53 -4.34 -21.40
CA PHE A 122 5.49 -3.93 -22.44
C PHE A 122 6.25 -5.14 -22.98
N THR A 123 6.73 -6.02 -22.12
CA THR A 123 7.43 -7.25 -22.52
C THR A 123 6.51 -8.18 -23.31
N PHE A 124 5.25 -8.29 -22.86
CA PHE A 124 4.25 -9.08 -23.55
C PHE A 124 3.91 -8.49 -24.92
N MET A 125 3.66 -7.20 -24.99
CA MET A 125 3.38 -6.51 -26.26
C MET A 125 4.58 -6.55 -27.22
N ARG A 126 5.78 -6.46 -26.68
CA ARG A 126 7.02 -6.54 -27.44
C ARG A 126 7.18 -7.95 -28.04
N LYS A 127 6.91 -8.98 -27.28
CA LYS A 127 6.92 -10.37 -27.74
C LYS A 127 5.86 -10.61 -28.81
N PHE A 128 4.69 -10.03 -28.61
CA PHE A 128 3.58 -10.15 -29.56
C PHE A 128 3.89 -9.42 -30.86
N SER A 129 4.39 -8.20 -30.79
CA SER A 129 4.83 -7.43 -31.97
C SER A 129 5.94 -8.12 -32.72
N TYR A 130 6.89 -8.72 -32.01
CA TYR A 130 8.01 -9.46 -32.60
C TYR A 130 7.50 -10.70 -33.35
N LYS A 131 6.52 -11.42 -32.79
CA LYS A 131 5.91 -12.57 -33.44
C LYS A 131 5.17 -12.19 -34.73
N THR A 132 4.50 -11.05 -34.74
CA THR A 132 3.79 -10.56 -35.93
C THR A 132 4.74 -10.06 -37.01
N LEU A 133 5.92 -9.56 -36.64
CA LEU A 133 6.92 -9.08 -37.57
C LEU A 133 7.74 -10.21 -38.21
N THR A 134 7.78 -11.38 -37.55
CA THR A 134 8.55 -12.54 -38.03
C THR A 134 7.70 -13.53 -38.83
N THR A 135 6.41 -13.31 -38.88
CA THR A 135 5.49 -14.06 -39.72
C THR A 135 5.15 -13.26 -40.96
#